data_bc4e0f74ee3d2323f5a1201df05e4fb1
#
_entry.id   bc4e0f74ee3d2323f5a1201df05e4fb1
#
_cell.length_a   1.000
_cell.length_b   1.000
_cell.length_c   1.000
_cell.angle_alpha   90.00
_cell.angle_beta   90.00
_cell.angle_gamma   90.00
#
_symmetry.space_group_name_H-M   'P 1'
#
loop_
_entity.id
_entity.type
_entity.pdbx_description
1 polymer ?
#
loop_
_entity_poly.entity_id
_entity_poly.type
_entity_poly.pdbx_seq_one_letter_code
_entity_poly.pdbx_strand_id
1 'polypeptide(L)'
;MKNQSAIANANPLAVSAMGEHAGFRQMFAPQKLTLGFILPLEAYPNTPAPTMKEHAAIGKLADELGFAGVWARDVPLYDPAFGDTGQLYEPFTYLGFLAASTEQIALATGSAVITLRHPLLLAKQAVSIDHMSDGRMVPGISSG
;
A
#
# COMPACT_ATOMS: atom_id res chain seq x y z
N MET A 1 27.81 3.78 3.69
CA MET A 1 27.66 4.61 4.90
C MET A 1 27.21 6.04 4.57
N LYS A 2 26.04 6.25 3.89
CA LYS A 2 25.53 7.59 3.55
C LYS A 2 24.04 7.80 3.90
N ASN A 3 23.43 6.91 4.69
CA ASN A 3 21.98 7.00 4.94
C ASN A 3 21.57 7.33 6.40
N GLN A 4 22.53 7.61 7.28
CA GLN A 4 22.20 8.01 8.65
C GLN A 4 21.93 9.52 8.81
N SER A 5 22.38 10.35 7.85
CA SER A 5 22.20 11.81 7.94
C SER A 5 20.79 12.30 7.54
N ALA A 6 20.06 11.53 6.75
CA ALA A 6 18.70 11.93 6.34
C ALA A 6 17.67 11.78 7.49
N ILE A 7 17.87 10.82 8.39
CA ILE A 7 16.97 10.60 9.53
C ILE A 7 17.22 11.65 10.64
N ALA A 8 18.44 12.14 10.75
CA ALA A 8 18.83 13.13 11.77
C ALA A 8 18.15 14.51 11.60
N ASN A 9 17.61 14.82 10.41
CA ASN A 9 16.92 16.06 10.10
C ASN A 9 15.39 15.93 10.03
N ALA A 10 14.84 14.76 10.33
CA ALA A 10 13.39 14.59 10.39
C ALA A 10 12.83 15.33 11.61
N ASN A 11 11.71 16.05 11.42
CA ASN A 11 11.02 16.71 12.52
C ASN A 11 10.66 15.67 13.60
N PRO A 12 11.15 15.82 14.85
CA PRO A 12 10.88 14.86 15.92
C PRO A 12 9.39 14.59 16.16
N LEU A 13 8.52 15.59 15.93
CA LEU A 13 7.07 15.45 16.04
C LEU A 13 6.50 14.56 14.94
N ALA A 14 7.04 14.64 13.71
CA ALA A 14 6.62 13.78 12.62
C ALA A 14 7.04 12.32 12.85
N VAL A 15 8.23 12.09 13.37
CA VAL A 15 8.71 10.74 13.73
C VAL A 15 7.87 10.15 14.87
N SER A 16 7.52 10.94 15.87
CA SER A 16 6.64 10.52 16.97
C SER A 16 5.23 10.14 16.44
N ALA A 17 4.64 11.00 15.60
CA ALA A 17 3.32 10.74 15.02
C ALA A 17 3.28 9.47 14.15
N MET A 18 4.34 9.21 13.37
CA MET A 18 4.46 7.95 12.60
C MET A 18 4.56 6.73 13.51
N GLY A 19 5.24 6.84 14.64
CA GLY A 19 5.36 5.77 15.63
C GLY A 19 4.02 5.41 16.30
N GLU A 20 3.05 6.31 16.28
CA GLU A 20 1.70 6.08 16.83
C GLU A 20 0.68 5.64 15.78
N HIS A 21 0.97 5.82 14.50
CA HIS A 21 0.08 5.47 13.41
C HIS A 21 -0.11 3.94 13.31
N ALA A 22 -1.36 3.47 13.34
CA ALA A 22 -1.68 2.05 13.46
C ALA A 22 -1.07 1.20 12.33
N GLY A 23 -1.30 1.57 11.08
CA GLY A 23 -0.76 0.86 9.92
C GLY A 23 0.76 0.84 9.88
N PHE A 24 1.40 1.96 10.23
CA PHE A 24 2.85 2.04 10.26
C PHE A 24 3.45 1.12 11.33
N ARG A 25 2.91 1.10 12.54
CA ARG A 25 3.35 0.19 13.62
C ARG A 25 3.16 -1.26 13.26
N GLN A 26 2.11 -1.58 12.54
CA GLN A 26 1.84 -2.96 12.12
C GLN A 26 2.85 -3.43 11.08
N MET A 27 3.17 -2.60 10.10
CA MET A 27 4.09 -2.95 9.01
C MET A 27 5.55 -2.92 9.45
N PHE A 28 5.93 -1.98 10.30
CA PHE A 28 7.31 -1.69 10.67
C PHE A 28 7.55 -1.88 12.17
N ALA A 29 7.04 -2.97 12.73
CA ALA A 29 7.20 -3.30 14.14
C ALA A 29 8.69 -3.50 14.49
N PRO A 30 9.25 -2.74 15.46
CA PRO A 30 10.64 -2.89 15.83
C PRO A 30 10.97 -4.31 16.30
N GLN A 31 12.11 -4.85 15.84
CA GLN A 31 12.63 -6.18 16.21
C GLN A 31 11.69 -7.37 15.89
N LYS A 32 10.73 -7.18 15.00
CA LYS A 32 9.85 -8.24 14.51
C LYS A 32 9.96 -8.36 13.00
N LEU A 33 9.94 -9.59 12.50
CA LEU A 33 9.70 -9.83 11.09
C LEU A 33 8.19 -9.71 10.86
N THR A 34 7.80 -8.78 10.00
CA THR A 34 6.42 -8.63 9.54
C THR A 34 6.31 -9.07 8.10
N LEU A 35 5.22 -9.72 7.74
CA LEU A 35 4.96 -10.18 6.39
C LEU A 35 3.83 -9.35 5.78
N GLY A 36 4.05 -8.84 4.59
CA GLY A 36 3.04 -8.24 3.76
C GLY A 36 3.02 -8.89 2.38
N PHE A 37 2.02 -8.64 1.59
CA PHE A 37 1.99 -9.15 0.23
C PHE A 37 1.56 -8.08 -0.78
N ILE A 38 2.01 -8.26 -2.02
CA ILE A 38 1.72 -7.35 -3.13
C ILE A 38 0.54 -7.92 -3.90
N LEU A 39 -0.47 -7.11 -4.13
CA LEU A 39 -1.62 -7.43 -4.95
C LEU A 39 -1.37 -7.08 -6.42
N PRO A 40 -1.96 -7.84 -7.35
CA PRO A 40 -2.72 -9.06 -7.19
C PRO A 40 -1.83 -10.30 -7.09
N LEU A 41 -2.34 -11.37 -6.46
CA LEU A 41 -1.64 -12.66 -6.37
C LEU A 41 -1.91 -13.61 -7.55
N GLU A 42 -2.63 -13.18 -8.56
CA GLU A 42 -3.24 -14.06 -9.55
C GLU A 42 -2.41 -14.31 -10.81
N ALA A 43 -1.43 -13.47 -11.13
CA ALA A 43 -0.75 -13.58 -12.41
C ALA A 43 0.73 -13.90 -12.26
N TYR A 44 1.15 -14.89 -13.00
CA TYR A 44 2.55 -15.26 -13.21
C TYR A 44 2.89 -15.16 -14.71
N PRO A 45 4.16 -15.12 -15.09
CA PRO A 45 4.56 -15.15 -16.50
C PRO A 45 3.85 -16.28 -17.26
N ASN A 46 3.30 -15.96 -18.42
CA ASN A 46 2.55 -16.87 -19.30
C ASN A 46 1.18 -17.33 -18.79
N THR A 47 0.63 -16.67 -17.79
CA THR A 47 -0.77 -16.88 -17.37
C THR A 47 -1.67 -15.76 -17.87
N PRO A 48 -3.00 -15.95 -17.91
CA PRO A 48 -3.93 -14.87 -18.18
C PRO A 48 -3.75 -13.69 -17.22
N ALA A 49 -4.10 -12.50 -17.67
CA ALA A 49 -4.12 -11.31 -16.81
C ALA A 49 -5.00 -11.54 -15.57
N PRO A 50 -4.69 -10.91 -14.41
CA PRO A 50 -5.47 -11.08 -13.20
C PRO A 50 -6.92 -10.65 -13.43
N THR A 51 -7.84 -11.45 -12.93
CA THR A 51 -9.28 -11.18 -13.07
C THR A 51 -9.76 -10.11 -12.11
N MET A 52 -9.01 -9.85 -11.06
CA MET A 52 -9.36 -8.98 -9.93
C MET A 52 -10.68 -9.40 -9.24
N LYS A 53 -11.05 -10.67 -9.35
CA LYS A 53 -12.17 -11.28 -8.63
C LYS A 53 -11.73 -11.69 -7.22
N GLU A 54 -12.70 -11.89 -6.33
CA GLU A 54 -12.48 -12.40 -4.97
C GLU A 54 -11.50 -11.57 -4.11
N HIS A 55 -11.09 -10.38 -4.55
CA HIS A 55 -10.08 -9.59 -3.85
C HIS A 55 -10.51 -9.15 -2.45
N ALA A 56 -11.81 -8.94 -2.20
CA ALA A 56 -12.31 -8.72 -0.85
C ALA A 56 -12.07 -9.93 0.06
N ALA A 57 -12.34 -11.13 -0.47
CA ALA A 57 -12.14 -12.38 0.27
C ALA A 57 -10.64 -12.65 0.51
N ILE A 58 -9.79 -12.38 -0.50
CA ILE A 58 -8.33 -12.51 -0.36
C ILE A 58 -7.80 -11.51 0.67
N GLY A 59 -8.22 -10.26 0.61
CA GLY A 59 -7.84 -9.24 1.58
C GLY A 59 -8.26 -9.60 3.01
N LYS A 60 -9.49 -10.06 3.17
CA LYS A 60 -10.00 -10.53 4.45
C LYS A 60 -9.24 -11.74 4.99
N LEU A 61 -8.96 -12.72 4.14
CA LEU A 61 -8.16 -13.89 4.52
C LEU A 61 -6.75 -13.50 4.97
N ALA A 62 -6.11 -12.56 4.27
CA ALA A 62 -4.80 -12.06 4.66
C ALA A 62 -4.83 -11.36 6.02
N ASP A 63 -5.88 -10.59 6.29
CA ASP A 63 -6.11 -9.94 7.57
C ASP A 63 -6.28 -10.97 8.70
N GLU A 64 -7.14 -11.96 8.50
CA GLU A 64 -7.38 -13.07 9.43
C GLU A 64 -6.12 -13.93 9.71
N LEU A 65 -5.26 -14.09 8.70
CA LEU A 65 -3.98 -14.80 8.83
C LEU A 65 -2.88 -13.96 9.49
N GLY A 66 -3.14 -12.70 9.79
CA GLY A 66 -2.20 -11.81 10.49
C GLY A 66 -1.09 -11.23 9.62
N PHE A 67 -1.30 -11.10 8.30
CA PHE A 67 -0.38 -10.32 7.48
C PHE A 67 -0.37 -8.87 7.94
N ALA A 68 0.81 -8.28 7.96
CA ALA A 68 1.00 -6.91 8.44
C ALA A 68 0.48 -5.85 7.48
N GLY A 69 0.50 -6.12 6.18
CA GLY A 69 0.03 -5.16 5.19
C GLY A 69 -0.19 -5.75 3.81
N VAL A 70 -1.05 -5.09 3.05
CA VAL A 70 -1.23 -5.29 1.61
C VAL A 70 -0.67 -4.10 0.85
N TRP A 71 0.01 -4.38 -0.27
CA TRP A 71 0.63 -3.38 -1.12
C TRP A 71 -0.07 -3.34 -2.47
N ALA A 72 -0.76 -2.24 -2.77
CA ALA A 72 -1.32 -1.99 -4.09
C ALA A 72 -0.26 -1.36 -4.98
N ARG A 73 -0.08 -1.92 -6.18
CA ARG A 73 0.80 -1.36 -7.21
C ARG A 73 0.08 -0.28 -8.00
N ASP A 74 0.84 0.70 -8.45
CA ASP A 74 0.34 1.75 -9.33
C ASP A 74 0.79 1.50 -10.76
N VAL A 75 -0.08 0.88 -11.54
CA VAL A 75 0.13 0.56 -12.96
C VAL A 75 -0.93 1.30 -13.76
N PRO A 76 -0.68 2.54 -14.20
CA PRO A 76 -1.67 3.37 -14.87
C PRO A 76 -2.15 2.80 -16.19
N LEU A 77 -1.21 2.23 -16.95
CA LEU A 77 -1.47 1.61 -18.26
C LEU A 77 -0.67 0.32 -18.37
N TYR A 78 -1.29 -0.70 -18.94
CA TYR A 78 -0.61 -1.95 -19.22
C TYR A 78 0.43 -1.79 -20.32
N ASP A 79 1.69 -2.10 -20.00
CA ASP A 79 2.79 -2.17 -20.97
C ASP A 79 3.39 -3.59 -20.95
N PRO A 80 3.19 -4.39 -21.99
CA PRO A 80 3.75 -5.75 -22.06
C PRO A 80 5.28 -5.80 -21.99
N ALA A 81 5.96 -4.72 -22.42
CA ALA A 81 7.41 -4.65 -22.39
C ALA A 81 7.98 -4.53 -20.96
N PHE A 82 7.17 -4.09 -20.02
CA PHE A 82 7.55 -3.96 -18.61
C PHE A 82 7.52 -5.28 -17.85
N GLY A 83 7.01 -6.36 -18.47
CA GLY A 83 6.89 -7.67 -17.82
C GLY A 83 5.89 -7.71 -16.67
N ASP A 84 4.93 -6.78 -16.67
CA ASP A 84 3.94 -6.66 -15.61
C ASP A 84 2.77 -7.64 -15.78
N THR A 85 2.04 -7.86 -14.70
CA THR A 85 0.96 -8.86 -14.61
C THR A 85 -0.32 -8.43 -15.32
N GLY A 86 -0.36 -7.26 -15.92
CA GLY A 86 -1.51 -6.72 -16.66
C GLY A 86 -2.16 -5.54 -15.97
N GLN A 87 -3.36 -5.20 -16.43
CA GLN A 87 -4.11 -4.04 -15.92
C GLN A 87 -4.54 -4.24 -14.48
N LEU A 88 -4.24 -3.26 -13.63
CA LEU A 88 -4.65 -3.22 -12.24
C LEU A 88 -5.66 -2.09 -11.99
N TYR A 89 -6.35 -2.15 -10.87
CA TYR A 89 -7.19 -1.04 -10.42
C TYR A 89 -6.34 0.15 -9.97
N GLU A 90 -6.92 1.34 -10.02
CA GLU A 90 -6.32 2.55 -9.45
C GLU A 90 -6.09 2.31 -7.93
N PRO A 91 -4.86 2.51 -7.42
CA PRO A 91 -4.49 2.00 -6.10
C PRO A 91 -5.31 2.56 -4.94
N PHE A 92 -5.66 3.85 -4.94
CA PHE A 92 -6.43 4.44 -3.83
C PHE A 92 -7.88 4.00 -3.85
N THR A 93 -8.50 3.90 -5.02
CA THR A 93 -9.85 3.34 -5.17
C THR A 93 -9.89 1.89 -4.69
N TYR A 94 -8.87 1.12 -5.04
CA TYR A 94 -8.75 -0.28 -4.66
C TYR A 94 -8.52 -0.46 -3.15
N LEU A 95 -7.62 0.33 -2.56
CA LEU A 95 -7.38 0.30 -1.12
C LEU A 95 -8.59 0.77 -0.32
N GLY A 96 -9.37 1.73 -0.83
CA GLY A 96 -10.66 2.11 -0.24
C GLY A 96 -11.68 0.96 -0.21
N PHE A 97 -11.72 0.16 -1.28
CA PHE A 97 -12.54 -1.05 -1.34
C PHE A 97 -12.06 -2.10 -0.32
N LEU A 98 -10.77 -2.34 -0.21
CA LEU A 98 -10.20 -3.28 0.77
C LEU A 98 -10.39 -2.79 2.21
N ALA A 99 -10.35 -1.49 2.45
CA ALA A 99 -10.61 -0.90 3.77
C ALA A 99 -11.97 -1.33 4.34
N ALA A 100 -12.98 -1.44 3.48
CA ALA A 100 -14.32 -1.88 3.88
C ALA A 100 -14.43 -3.40 4.14
N SER A 101 -13.44 -4.18 3.71
CA SER A 101 -13.45 -5.64 3.78
C SER A 101 -12.46 -6.21 4.81
N THR A 102 -11.67 -5.34 5.46
CA THR A 102 -10.60 -5.71 6.38
C THR A 102 -10.67 -4.88 7.65
N GLU A 103 -10.11 -5.38 8.75
CA GLU A 103 -10.19 -4.74 10.07
C GLU A 103 -8.86 -4.26 10.62
N GLN A 104 -7.76 -5.00 10.40
CA GLN A 104 -6.47 -4.74 11.04
C GLN A 104 -5.33 -4.52 10.06
N ILE A 105 -5.32 -5.24 8.94
CA ILE A 105 -4.22 -5.21 7.97
C ILE A 105 -3.96 -3.80 7.45
N ALA A 106 -2.69 -3.39 7.41
CA ALA A 106 -2.30 -2.10 6.86
C ALA A 106 -2.52 -2.07 5.33
N LEU A 107 -2.94 -0.91 4.84
CA LEU A 107 -3.29 -0.66 3.45
C LEU A 107 -2.22 0.25 2.85
N ALA A 108 -1.37 -0.28 1.98
CA ALA A 108 -0.22 0.47 1.49
C ALA A 108 -0.19 0.57 -0.03
N THR A 109 0.45 1.62 -0.54
CA THR A 109 0.83 1.70 -1.96
C THR A 109 2.30 1.36 -2.12
N GLY A 110 2.63 0.51 -3.06
CA GLY A 110 4.00 0.13 -3.32
C GLY A 110 4.37 0.21 -4.81
N SER A 111 4.47 1.43 -5.28
CA SER A 111 4.30 2.79 -4.76
C SER A 111 3.38 3.63 -5.65
N ALA A 112 2.74 4.65 -5.11
CA ALA A 112 1.98 5.61 -5.92
C ALA A 112 2.93 6.53 -6.68
N VAL A 113 2.69 6.70 -7.98
CA VAL A 113 3.50 7.56 -8.86
C VAL A 113 3.03 9.01 -8.73
N ILE A 114 3.81 9.82 -8.02
CA ILE A 114 3.42 11.21 -7.70
C ILE A 114 3.39 12.13 -8.90
N THR A 115 4.20 11.86 -9.93
CA THR A 115 4.27 12.67 -11.15
C THR A 115 3.00 12.58 -11.99
N LEU A 116 2.17 11.56 -11.80
CA LEU A 116 0.91 11.36 -12.51
C LEU A 116 -0.30 11.96 -11.79
N ARG A 117 -0.12 12.54 -10.60
CA ARG A 117 -1.22 13.00 -9.75
C ARG A 117 -1.01 14.41 -9.24
N HIS A 118 -2.11 15.14 -9.10
CA HIS A 118 -2.06 16.40 -8.39
C HIS A 118 -1.83 16.15 -6.89
N PRO A 119 -0.79 16.74 -6.25
CA PRO A 119 -0.38 16.37 -4.89
C PRO A 119 -1.49 16.59 -3.84
N LEU A 120 -2.31 17.61 -4.00
CA LEU A 120 -3.45 17.86 -3.11
C LEU A 120 -4.50 16.73 -3.18
N LEU A 121 -4.77 16.22 -4.40
CA LEU A 121 -5.72 15.12 -4.58
C LEU A 121 -5.14 13.81 -4.03
N LEU A 122 -3.86 13.56 -4.26
CA LEU A 122 -3.15 12.41 -3.70
C LEU A 122 -3.23 12.40 -2.16
N ALA A 123 -2.91 13.53 -1.53
CA ALA A 123 -3.00 13.68 -0.09
C ALA A 123 -4.45 13.46 0.41
N LYS A 124 -5.44 14.01 -0.31
CA LYS A 124 -6.85 13.85 0.03
C LYS A 124 -7.32 12.39 -0.05
N GLN A 125 -6.89 11.65 -1.07
CA GLN A 125 -7.19 10.22 -1.22
C GLN A 125 -6.60 9.40 -0.06
N ALA A 126 -5.30 9.60 0.23
CA ALA A 126 -4.61 8.90 1.31
C ALA A 126 -5.28 9.16 2.67
N VAL A 127 -5.51 10.41 3.02
CA VAL A 127 -6.17 10.80 4.29
C VAL A 127 -7.61 10.25 4.36
N SER A 128 -8.33 10.22 3.24
CA SER A 128 -9.70 9.68 3.24
C SER A 128 -9.71 8.19 3.57
N ILE A 129 -8.82 7.40 2.96
CA ILE A 129 -8.69 5.97 3.27
C ILE A 129 -8.23 5.78 4.71
N ASP A 130 -7.29 6.59 5.17
CA ASP A 130 -6.77 6.52 6.53
C ASP A 130 -7.89 6.69 7.56
N HIS A 131 -8.70 7.73 7.42
CA HIS A 131 -9.86 7.96 8.28
C HIS A 131 -10.92 6.86 8.20
N MET A 132 -11.21 6.35 6.99
CA MET A 132 -12.19 5.27 6.80
C MET A 132 -11.71 3.92 7.33
N SER A 133 -10.42 3.77 7.55
CA SER A 133 -9.78 2.53 8.00
C SER A 133 -9.17 2.62 9.41
N ASP A 134 -9.50 3.65 10.18
CA ASP A 134 -8.97 3.85 11.54
C ASP A 134 -7.42 3.85 11.61
N GLY A 135 -6.80 4.64 10.70
CA GLY A 135 -5.36 4.85 10.72
C GLY A 135 -4.53 3.73 10.09
N ARG A 136 -5.06 2.98 9.12
CA ARG A 136 -4.35 1.86 8.49
C ARG A 136 -3.68 2.19 7.16
N MET A 137 -3.85 3.40 6.62
CA MET A 137 -3.28 3.77 5.32
C MET A 137 -1.81 4.16 5.42
N VAL A 138 -0.94 3.46 4.70
CA VAL A 138 0.50 3.73 4.62
C VAL A 138 0.89 4.04 3.18
N PRO A 139 0.87 5.32 2.76
CA PRO A 139 1.18 5.69 1.37
C PRO A 139 2.69 5.61 1.11
N GLY A 140 3.10 4.65 0.28
CA GLY A 140 4.40 4.64 -0.36
C GLY A 140 4.36 5.44 -1.66
N ILE A 141 5.33 6.30 -1.89
CA ILE A 141 5.38 7.19 -3.05
C ILE A 141 6.68 7.04 -3.83
N SER A 142 6.61 7.27 -5.14
CA SER A 142 7.76 7.28 -6.03
C SER A 142 7.60 8.31 -7.14
N SER A 143 8.67 8.56 -7.87
CA SER A 143 8.63 9.42 -9.05
C SER A 143 8.11 8.73 -10.31
N GLY A 144 8.03 7.42 -10.31
CA GLY A 144 7.74 6.59 -11.47
C GLY A 144 8.97 5.97 -12.05
#